data_82b5d86408e2361549fcadca3609de3c
#
_entry.id   82b5d86408e2361549fcadca3609de3c
#
_cell.length_a   1.000
_cell.length_b   1.000
_cell.length_c   1.000
_cell.angle_alpha   90.00
_cell.angle_beta   90.00
_cell.angle_gamma   90.00
#
_symmetry.space_group_name_H-M   'P 1'
#
loop_
_entity.id
_entity.type
_entity.pdbx_description
1 polymer ?
#
loop_
_entity_poly.entity_id
_entity_poly.type
_entity_poly.pdbx_seq_one_letter_code
_entity_poly.pdbx_strand_id
1 'polypeptide(L)'
;MFLTAPIPGIEELAAAGIRSFESTLLAANEIMDALGDPGIHMIGIHGMGGVGKTTLAKYVMIQVKEKSMFDEVVMVTVSQNQSVVRIQEEMAESLGIDTKQESITATKLYGRIKSAGKILIILDDMWGRLELSEVGIPEDDERCKIILTSRSLEVCNSMKSQKNVLLGVLSPEDSWKLFEENTQSIARDVASECRGLPLAIVTIGRALIRKGKTDWEAALDQLRANVPENIHDLERMLKRLKVSYDLLEGEETKSCFLFCSMFGEDVEIDVELLTMYAMGEKFLKRVNSLQEARKRVKFLVNKLKASCLLLEGRSENYVKMHDVIRDMAIYIASDKKEGCLSKVCSGNQCWNEADDLKECRRLSILGEYNNTIILPEEPPECSQIHTLVLEEIKNIPDNFFEKMTSLRVLHLINIRMSRLPASMSHLKDLRTLLIDDCRDLNDISILGDQINLEVFRLGDTALEELPESIGKLINLRYLAPLFNYLVTNKQIRIPPNVMSNMSQLEEFHMDSRVTPWESYILEEILALTKLVALTIHLGDIEYVKATRHMEFKGNLERFSIHISQNPSWYLKSSRLKNLDLRGSHLPRWVIMLLGKTDALILKDSISPHLDVWVVISNVWSILN
;
A
#
# COMPACT_ATOMS: atom_id res chain seq x y z
N MET A 1 0.21 -33.45 12.64
CA MET A 1 0.32 -32.18 13.38
C MET A 1 1.74 -31.68 13.13
N PHE A 2 1.98 -31.01 12.00
CA PHE A 2 3.27 -30.42 11.66
C PHE A 2 3.18 -28.93 11.95
N LEU A 3 3.77 -28.53 13.07
CA LEU A 3 4.05 -27.14 13.40
C LEU A 3 5.13 -26.67 12.43
N THR A 4 4.73 -26.01 11.34
CA THR A 4 5.65 -25.18 10.57
C THR A 4 5.91 -23.94 11.41
N ALA A 5 7.14 -23.80 11.90
CA ALA A 5 7.61 -22.54 12.45
C ALA A 5 7.38 -21.42 11.41
N PRO A 6 7.00 -20.21 11.81
CA PRO A 6 6.90 -19.10 10.88
C PRO A 6 8.25 -18.93 10.18
N ILE A 7 8.21 -18.82 8.86
CA ILE A 7 9.41 -18.57 8.06
C ILE A 7 9.95 -17.21 8.53
N PRO A 8 11.23 -17.12 8.96
CA PRO A 8 11.83 -15.85 9.36
C PRO A 8 11.65 -14.82 8.23
N GLY A 9 11.30 -13.60 8.57
CA GLY A 9 11.21 -12.52 7.58
C GLY A 9 12.54 -12.35 6.84
N ILE A 10 12.51 -11.82 5.61
CA ILE A 10 13.73 -11.55 4.81
C ILE A 10 14.76 -10.76 5.64
N GLU A 11 14.29 -9.91 6.55
CA GLU A 11 15.14 -9.12 7.45
C GLU A 11 15.90 -9.97 8.46
N GLU A 12 15.28 -11.01 9.03
CA GLU A 12 15.94 -11.95 9.94
C GLU A 12 16.88 -12.91 9.20
N LEU A 13 16.48 -13.38 8.01
CA LEU A 13 17.34 -14.19 7.14
C LEU A 13 18.54 -13.37 6.63
N ALA A 14 18.34 -12.10 6.30
CA ALA A 14 19.39 -11.20 5.87
C ALA A 14 20.36 -10.87 7.02
N ALA A 15 19.86 -10.61 8.23
CA ALA A 15 20.71 -10.37 9.40
C ALA A 15 21.51 -11.62 9.82
N ALA A 16 20.93 -12.81 9.74
CA ALA A 16 21.62 -14.08 9.96
C ALA A 16 22.64 -14.37 8.85
N GLY A 17 22.31 -14.03 7.58
CA GLY A 17 23.17 -14.17 6.42
C GLY A 17 24.41 -13.27 6.48
N ILE A 18 24.29 -12.01 6.91
CA ILE A 18 25.43 -11.08 7.00
C ILE A 18 26.53 -11.62 7.90
N ARG A 19 26.21 -12.32 8.97
CA ARG A 19 27.20 -12.95 9.87
C ARG A 19 28.07 -14.01 9.18
N SER A 20 27.72 -14.44 7.96
CA SER A 20 28.42 -15.50 7.23
C SER A 20 29.18 -15.00 5.98
N PHE A 21 29.03 -13.71 5.58
CA PHE A 21 29.66 -13.17 4.38
C PHE A 21 30.84 -12.25 4.73
N GLU A 22 32.05 -12.65 4.34
CA GLU A 22 33.26 -11.96 4.72
C GLU A 22 33.32 -10.52 4.19
N SER A 23 32.94 -10.31 2.92
CA SER A 23 32.93 -8.97 2.30
C SER A 23 31.97 -8.01 3.00
N THR A 24 30.80 -8.50 3.40
CA THR A 24 29.79 -7.69 4.09
C THR A 24 30.21 -7.37 5.53
N LEU A 25 30.87 -8.32 6.21
CA LEU A 25 31.43 -8.10 7.55
C LEU A 25 32.58 -7.07 7.52
N LEU A 26 33.43 -7.10 6.52
CA LEU A 26 34.50 -6.09 6.35
C LEU A 26 33.89 -4.69 6.19
N ALA A 27 32.88 -4.53 5.34
CA ALA A 27 32.17 -3.26 5.18
C ALA A 27 31.48 -2.81 6.49
N ALA A 28 30.86 -3.73 7.22
CA ALA A 28 30.24 -3.43 8.52
C ALA A 28 31.27 -2.95 9.53
N ASN A 29 32.42 -3.60 9.63
CA ASN A 29 33.51 -3.19 10.53
C ASN A 29 34.06 -1.81 10.15
N GLU A 30 34.26 -1.53 8.87
CA GLU A 30 34.70 -0.23 8.38
C GLU A 30 33.72 0.90 8.77
N ILE A 31 32.40 0.63 8.70
CA ILE A 31 31.37 1.58 9.16
C ILE A 31 31.41 1.74 10.68
N MET A 32 31.54 0.64 11.42
CA MET A 32 31.61 0.68 12.89
C MET A 32 32.84 1.45 13.39
N ASP A 33 33.99 1.27 12.74
CA ASP A 33 35.20 2.03 13.06
C ASP A 33 35.01 3.53 12.77
N ALA A 34 34.42 3.87 11.63
CA ALA A 34 34.10 5.25 11.27
C ALA A 34 33.08 5.89 12.24
N LEU A 35 32.11 5.13 12.74
CA LEU A 35 31.19 5.61 13.80
C LEU A 35 31.91 5.88 15.12
N GLY A 36 33.02 5.20 15.40
CA GLY A 36 33.88 5.45 16.56
C GLY A 36 34.76 6.68 16.43
N ASP A 37 35.03 7.17 15.22
CA ASP A 37 35.90 8.32 14.97
C ASP A 37 35.18 9.67 15.22
N PRO A 38 35.66 10.52 16.15
CA PRO A 38 35.04 11.82 16.41
C PRO A 38 35.04 12.77 15.19
N GLY A 39 35.98 12.63 14.25
CA GLY A 39 36.08 13.48 13.06
C GLY A 39 35.12 13.10 11.93
N ILE A 40 34.41 11.97 12.05
CA ILE A 40 33.49 11.50 11.02
C ILE A 40 32.06 11.65 11.54
N HIS A 41 31.28 12.54 10.92
CA HIS A 41 29.88 12.77 11.25
C HIS A 41 28.91 12.12 10.26
N MET A 42 29.33 11.94 9.01
CA MET A 42 28.51 11.37 7.95
C MET A 42 29.24 10.28 7.17
N ILE A 43 28.62 9.12 7.05
CA ILE A 43 29.13 7.94 6.37
C ILE A 43 28.20 7.60 5.22
N GLY A 44 28.74 7.48 3.99
CA GLY A 44 28.01 7.05 2.80
C GLY A 44 28.23 5.57 2.53
N ILE A 45 27.16 4.80 2.37
CA ILE A 45 27.18 3.43 1.88
C ILE A 45 26.66 3.46 0.44
N HIS A 46 27.51 3.11 -0.54
CA HIS A 46 27.08 3.13 -1.92
C HIS A 46 27.32 1.79 -2.63
N GLY A 47 26.56 1.55 -3.71
CA GLY A 47 26.65 0.32 -4.50
C GLY A 47 25.39 0.05 -5.30
N MET A 48 25.46 -0.92 -6.21
CA MET A 48 24.37 -1.28 -7.12
C MET A 48 23.04 -1.57 -6.37
N GLY A 49 21.89 -1.42 -7.04
CA GLY A 49 20.60 -1.86 -6.51
C GLY A 49 20.60 -3.36 -6.17
N GLY A 50 19.99 -3.73 -5.05
CA GLY A 50 19.89 -5.14 -4.64
C GLY A 50 21.16 -5.80 -4.09
N VAL A 51 22.29 -5.06 -3.88
CA VAL A 51 23.51 -5.61 -3.26
C VAL A 51 23.44 -5.76 -1.74
N GLY A 52 22.39 -5.23 -1.10
CA GLY A 52 22.19 -5.38 0.33
C GLY A 52 22.56 -4.17 1.19
N LYS A 53 22.61 -2.94 0.63
CA LYS A 53 22.94 -1.70 1.38
C LYS A 53 22.03 -1.48 2.59
N THR A 54 20.71 -1.54 2.39
CA THR A 54 19.71 -1.43 3.46
C THR A 54 19.92 -2.51 4.51
N THR A 55 20.22 -3.74 4.08
CA THR A 55 20.50 -4.88 4.97
C THR A 55 21.75 -4.63 5.81
N LEU A 56 22.81 -4.09 5.20
CA LEU A 56 24.03 -3.71 5.91
C LEU A 56 23.77 -2.58 6.91
N ALA A 57 23.00 -1.55 6.53
CA ALA A 57 22.64 -0.45 7.42
C ALA A 57 21.84 -0.95 8.63
N LYS A 58 20.86 -1.85 8.43
CA LYS A 58 20.11 -2.51 9.51
C LYS A 58 21.00 -3.36 10.42
N TYR A 59 21.95 -4.11 9.85
CA TYR A 59 22.90 -4.88 10.63
C TYR A 59 23.77 -3.96 11.52
N VAL A 60 24.30 -2.86 10.95
CA VAL A 60 25.05 -1.85 11.70
C VAL A 60 24.19 -1.25 12.82
N MET A 61 22.92 -0.94 12.55
CA MET A 61 21.96 -0.46 13.55
C MET A 61 21.83 -1.42 14.74
N ILE A 62 21.72 -2.73 14.48
CA ILE A 62 21.66 -3.75 15.52
C ILE A 62 22.96 -3.75 16.34
N GLN A 63 24.12 -3.76 15.66
CA GLN A 63 25.42 -3.78 16.33
C GLN A 63 25.66 -2.53 17.20
N VAL A 64 25.23 -1.36 16.73
CA VAL A 64 25.30 -0.11 17.46
C VAL A 64 24.43 -0.14 18.73
N LYS A 65 23.22 -0.71 18.65
CA LYS A 65 22.32 -0.89 19.79
C LYS A 65 22.88 -1.90 20.80
N GLU A 66 23.39 -3.05 20.32
CA GLU A 66 24.03 -4.08 21.19
C GLU A 66 25.22 -3.50 21.96
N LYS A 67 26.03 -2.65 21.32
CA LYS A 67 27.20 -2.01 21.95
C LYS A 67 26.87 -0.74 22.72
N SER A 68 25.60 -0.30 22.74
CA SER A 68 25.15 0.94 23.38
C SER A 68 25.99 2.17 23.00
N MET A 69 26.33 2.30 21.71
CA MET A 69 27.19 3.39 21.20
C MET A 69 26.44 4.74 21.12
N PHE A 70 25.13 4.68 20.94
CA PHE A 70 24.23 5.83 20.84
C PHE A 70 23.02 5.63 21.77
N ASP A 71 22.49 6.73 22.28
CA ASP A 71 21.31 6.74 23.14
C ASP A 71 20.04 6.48 22.33
N GLU A 72 20.00 6.98 21.09
CA GLU A 72 18.90 6.76 20.15
C GLU A 72 19.43 6.42 18.75
N VAL A 73 18.68 5.59 18.02
CA VAL A 73 18.96 5.23 16.62
C VAL A 73 17.67 5.28 15.83
N VAL A 74 17.67 6.11 14.79
CA VAL A 74 16.53 6.37 13.90
C VAL A 74 16.91 5.93 12.49
N MET A 75 16.01 5.25 11.79
CA MET A 75 16.18 4.90 10.38
C MET A 75 14.96 5.38 9.60
N VAL A 76 15.19 6.10 8.50
CA VAL A 76 14.16 6.69 7.64
C VAL A 76 14.48 6.38 6.20
N THR A 77 13.46 6.00 5.41
CA THR A 77 13.59 5.78 3.97
C THR A 77 13.30 7.07 3.22
N VAL A 78 14.27 7.57 2.45
CA VAL A 78 14.13 8.85 1.72
C VAL A 78 13.39 8.69 0.40
N SER A 79 13.64 7.60 -0.33
CA SER A 79 13.06 7.28 -1.65
C SER A 79 13.40 8.29 -2.77
N GLN A 80 13.02 7.96 -4.00
CA GLN A 80 13.29 8.80 -5.17
C GLN A 80 12.55 10.14 -5.11
N ASN A 81 11.31 10.13 -4.63
CA ASN A 81 10.52 11.34 -4.40
C ASN A 81 10.76 11.85 -2.98
N GLN A 82 11.78 12.69 -2.82
CA GLN A 82 12.22 13.25 -1.53
C GLN A 82 11.16 14.17 -0.91
N SER A 83 10.09 13.61 -0.36
CA SER A 83 9.09 14.37 0.38
C SER A 83 9.61 14.72 1.78
N VAL A 84 9.96 15.97 2.01
CA VAL A 84 10.41 16.48 3.32
C VAL A 84 9.38 16.18 4.41
N VAL A 85 8.08 16.32 4.10
CA VAL A 85 7.00 16.07 5.06
C VAL A 85 6.97 14.60 5.48
N ARG A 86 7.06 13.67 4.51
CA ARG A 86 7.07 12.23 4.80
C ARG A 86 8.30 11.83 5.63
N ILE A 87 9.48 12.36 5.30
CA ILE A 87 10.71 12.13 6.07
C ILE A 87 10.53 12.64 7.51
N GLN A 88 9.95 13.83 7.69
CA GLN A 88 9.68 14.40 9.00
C GLN A 88 8.70 13.55 9.81
N GLU A 89 7.64 13.03 9.19
CA GLU A 89 6.65 12.16 9.83
C GLU A 89 7.28 10.83 10.29
N GLU A 90 8.04 10.17 9.41
CA GLU A 90 8.71 8.91 9.73
C GLU A 90 9.77 9.07 10.83
N MET A 91 10.50 10.21 10.81
CA MET A 91 11.42 10.58 11.91
C MET A 91 10.67 10.81 13.22
N ALA A 92 9.56 11.54 13.19
CA ALA A 92 8.77 11.84 14.37
C ALA A 92 8.21 10.57 15.02
N GLU A 93 7.66 9.67 14.22
CA GLU A 93 7.19 8.36 14.70
C GLU A 93 8.33 7.57 15.36
N SER A 94 9.51 7.52 14.71
CA SER A 94 10.69 6.82 15.22
C SER A 94 11.23 7.44 16.53
N LEU A 95 11.07 8.75 16.70
CA LEU A 95 11.47 9.49 17.91
C LEU A 95 10.37 9.54 18.99
N GLY A 96 9.23 8.85 18.78
CA GLY A 96 8.14 8.79 19.74
C GLY A 96 7.35 10.09 19.88
N ILE A 97 7.36 10.97 18.87
CA ILE A 97 6.54 12.18 18.82
C ILE A 97 5.14 11.79 18.36
N ASP A 98 4.10 12.24 19.07
CA ASP A 98 2.71 11.98 18.68
C ASP A 98 2.32 12.84 17.48
N THR A 99 2.34 12.23 16.30
CA THR A 99 2.02 12.87 15.01
C THR A 99 0.53 13.23 14.84
N LYS A 100 -0.32 12.74 15.73
CA LYS A 100 -1.78 12.94 15.65
C LYS A 100 -2.27 14.20 16.32
N GLN A 101 -1.51 14.75 17.23
CA GLN A 101 -1.93 15.91 18.04
C GLN A 101 -1.29 17.22 17.62
N GLU A 102 -0.16 17.19 16.90
CA GLU A 102 0.58 18.39 16.53
C GLU A 102 1.15 18.28 15.11
N SER A 103 1.13 19.41 14.38
CA SER A 103 1.86 19.51 13.11
C SER A 103 3.36 19.35 13.34
N ILE A 104 3.98 18.44 12.58
CA ILE A 104 5.41 18.21 12.64
C ILE A 104 6.11 19.32 11.87
N THR A 105 7.17 19.87 12.44
CA THR A 105 8.00 20.89 11.81
C THR A 105 9.47 20.57 12.01
N ALA A 106 10.32 21.00 11.08
CA ALA A 106 11.78 20.87 11.19
C ALA A 106 12.31 21.36 12.54
N THR A 107 11.75 22.47 13.06
CA THR A 107 12.16 23.05 14.35
C THR A 107 11.88 22.12 15.54
N LYS A 108 10.75 21.43 15.54
CA LYS A 108 10.40 20.47 16.60
C LYS A 108 11.31 19.25 16.57
N LEU A 109 11.55 18.69 15.37
CA LEU A 109 12.46 17.57 15.17
C LEU A 109 13.89 17.95 15.60
N TYR A 110 14.37 19.11 15.16
CA TYR A 110 15.67 19.65 15.58
C TYR A 110 15.82 19.73 17.11
N GLY A 111 14.81 20.29 17.79
CA GLY A 111 14.80 20.36 19.25
C GLY A 111 14.82 18.99 19.91
N ARG A 112 14.05 18.03 19.38
CA ARG A 112 13.96 16.66 19.89
C ARG A 112 15.28 15.90 19.68
N ILE A 113 15.90 16.00 18.52
CA ILE A 113 17.19 15.39 18.20
C ILE A 113 18.29 15.94 19.11
N LYS A 114 18.34 17.26 19.32
CA LYS A 114 19.29 17.86 20.25
C LYS A 114 19.13 17.44 21.71
N SER A 115 17.92 17.05 22.11
CA SER A 115 17.65 16.54 23.46
C SER A 115 17.95 15.06 23.64
N ALA A 116 18.18 14.32 22.57
CA ALA A 116 18.32 12.86 22.57
C ALA A 116 19.68 12.33 23.08
N GLY A 117 20.65 13.19 23.41
CA GLY A 117 22.00 12.75 23.74
C GLY A 117 22.80 12.42 22.48
N LYS A 118 23.44 11.23 22.44
CA LYS A 118 24.10 10.73 21.22
C LYS A 118 23.09 10.02 20.34
N ILE A 119 22.94 10.49 19.10
CA ILE A 119 21.97 9.93 18.15
C ILE A 119 22.63 9.50 16.84
N LEU A 120 22.21 8.34 16.33
CA LEU A 120 22.52 7.88 14.97
C LEU A 120 21.26 7.98 14.09
N ILE A 121 21.38 8.69 12.97
CA ILE A 121 20.32 8.80 11.96
C ILE A 121 20.76 8.05 10.72
N ILE A 122 19.94 7.14 10.23
CA ILE A 122 20.18 6.38 9.00
C ILE A 122 19.18 6.85 7.95
N LEU A 123 19.71 7.46 6.88
CA LEU A 123 18.95 7.90 5.70
C LEU A 123 19.10 6.83 4.62
N ASP A 124 18.09 5.98 4.46
CA ASP A 124 18.13 4.87 3.51
C ASP A 124 17.57 5.27 2.15
N ASP A 125 18.15 4.72 1.09
CA ASP A 125 17.78 4.88 -0.33
C ASP A 125 17.74 6.35 -0.81
N MET A 126 18.86 7.04 -0.63
CA MET A 126 19.08 8.42 -1.08
C MET A 126 19.32 8.47 -2.59
N TRP A 127 18.54 9.30 -3.31
CA TRP A 127 18.64 9.49 -4.77
C TRP A 127 19.24 10.83 -5.17
N GLY A 128 19.25 11.79 -4.28
CA GLY A 128 19.78 13.12 -4.49
C GLY A 128 20.20 13.80 -3.20
N ARG A 129 20.63 15.05 -3.30
CA ARG A 129 20.98 15.86 -2.14
C ARG A 129 19.72 16.21 -1.34
N LEU A 130 19.76 15.99 -0.04
CA LEU A 130 18.75 16.38 0.93
C LEU A 130 19.29 17.51 1.82
N GLU A 131 18.55 18.62 1.95
CA GLU A 131 18.90 19.68 2.88
C GLU A 131 18.48 19.26 4.30
N LEU A 132 19.46 18.91 5.13
CA LEU A 132 19.24 18.35 6.47
C LEU A 132 18.47 19.29 7.39
N SER A 133 18.68 20.60 7.24
CA SER A 133 17.97 21.63 7.98
C SER A 133 16.46 21.65 7.68
N GLU A 134 16.05 21.35 6.46
CA GLU A 134 14.63 21.29 6.08
C GLU A 134 13.91 20.11 6.74
N VAL A 135 14.61 19.01 6.95
CA VAL A 135 14.05 17.85 7.66
C VAL A 135 14.27 17.89 9.18
N GLY A 136 14.97 18.93 9.67
CA GLY A 136 15.19 19.14 11.09
C GLY A 136 16.36 18.36 11.68
N ILE A 137 17.33 17.92 10.87
CA ILE A 137 18.54 17.23 11.31
C ILE A 137 19.64 18.29 11.54
N PRO A 138 20.30 18.33 12.71
CA PRO A 138 21.39 19.27 12.98
C PRO A 138 22.67 18.84 12.22
N GLU A 139 23.24 19.77 11.43
CA GLU A 139 24.47 19.53 10.66
C GLU A 139 25.75 19.63 11.52
N ASP A 140 25.72 20.48 12.55
CA ASP A 140 26.91 20.85 13.35
C ASP A 140 26.86 20.28 14.78
N ASP A 141 26.18 19.16 15.04
CA ASP A 141 26.14 18.54 16.35
C ASP A 141 27.02 17.27 16.38
N GLU A 142 28.13 17.33 17.09
CA GLU A 142 29.07 16.19 17.22
C GLU A 142 28.42 14.93 17.83
N ARG A 143 27.28 15.05 18.47
CA ARG A 143 26.51 13.94 19.04
C ARG A 143 25.59 13.29 18.03
N CYS A 144 25.35 13.95 16.88
CA CYS A 144 24.52 13.44 15.80
C CYS A 144 25.42 12.86 14.69
N LYS A 145 25.34 11.55 14.46
CA LYS A 145 26.01 10.90 13.34
C LYS A 145 24.99 10.42 12.33
N ILE A 146 25.39 10.45 11.07
CA ILE A 146 24.51 10.11 9.95
C ILE A 146 25.15 9.00 9.13
N ILE A 147 24.37 7.96 8.83
CA ILE A 147 24.66 6.99 7.77
C ILE A 147 23.67 7.26 6.64
N LEU A 148 24.14 7.32 5.42
CA LEU A 148 23.26 7.36 4.26
C LEU A 148 23.57 6.19 3.32
N THR A 149 22.54 5.62 2.69
CA THR A 149 22.71 4.63 1.64
C THR A 149 22.27 5.20 0.29
N SER A 150 23.00 4.88 -0.77
CA SER A 150 22.67 5.32 -2.13
C SER A 150 23.14 4.33 -3.18
N ARG A 151 22.55 4.40 -4.37
CA ARG A 151 23.06 3.69 -5.55
C ARG A 151 24.26 4.41 -6.18
N SER A 152 24.45 5.71 -5.89
CA SER A 152 25.48 6.56 -6.49
C SER A 152 26.45 7.12 -5.45
N LEU A 153 27.75 7.04 -5.75
CA LEU A 153 28.79 7.74 -4.99
C LEU A 153 28.62 9.27 -5.06
N GLU A 154 28.09 9.79 -6.17
CA GLU A 154 27.87 11.23 -6.34
C GLU A 154 26.88 11.79 -5.32
N VAL A 155 25.85 11.01 -4.97
CA VAL A 155 24.89 11.38 -3.92
C VAL A 155 25.61 11.46 -2.57
N CYS A 156 26.43 10.48 -2.21
CA CYS A 156 27.22 10.52 -0.98
C CYS A 156 28.13 11.77 -0.94
N ASN A 157 28.80 12.08 -2.05
CA ASN A 157 29.67 13.25 -2.15
C ASN A 157 28.87 14.57 -2.08
N SER A 158 27.70 14.64 -2.68
CA SER A 158 26.83 15.82 -2.63
C SER A 158 26.32 16.12 -1.22
N MET A 159 26.15 15.08 -0.41
CA MET A 159 25.82 15.15 1.02
C MET A 159 27.06 15.44 1.89
N LYS A 160 28.26 15.57 1.31
CA LYS A 160 29.54 15.83 2.00
C LYS A 160 29.92 14.75 3.02
N SER A 161 29.62 13.48 2.73
CA SER A 161 30.05 12.36 3.56
C SER A 161 31.57 12.33 3.69
N GLN A 162 32.09 12.22 4.92
CA GLN A 162 33.53 12.18 5.18
C GLN A 162 34.12 10.79 4.92
N LYS A 163 33.29 9.73 4.99
CA LYS A 163 33.69 8.37 4.72
C LYS A 163 32.69 7.72 3.77
N ASN A 164 33.18 7.11 2.70
CA ASN A 164 32.36 6.35 1.76
C ASN A 164 32.78 4.89 1.74
N VAL A 165 31.82 3.99 1.89
CA VAL A 165 32.02 2.54 1.88
C VAL A 165 31.30 1.96 0.67
N LEU A 166 32.06 1.31 -0.22
CA LEU A 166 31.50 0.61 -1.38
C LEU A 166 31.02 -0.79 -0.97
N LEU A 167 29.75 -1.07 -1.14
CA LEU A 167 29.22 -2.42 -1.02
C LEU A 167 29.13 -3.07 -2.41
N GLY A 168 30.02 -4.04 -2.66
CA GLY A 168 30.06 -4.81 -3.90
C GLY A 168 29.11 -6.01 -3.89
N VAL A 169 29.08 -6.75 -5.00
CA VAL A 169 28.41 -8.05 -5.10
C VAL A 169 29.10 -9.11 -4.26
N LEU A 170 28.39 -10.17 -3.88
CA LEU A 170 28.96 -11.29 -3.13
C LEU A 170 30.01 -12.05 -3.95
N SER A 171 30.99 -12.63 -3.26
CA SER A 171 31.90 -13.60 -3.84
C SER A 171 31.17 -14.83 -4.37
N PRO A 172 31.74 -15.62 -5.29
CA PRO A 172 31.15 -16.89 -5.72
C PRO A 172 30.84 -17.83 -4.55
N GLU A 173 31.70 -17.87 -3.54
CA GLU A 173 31.57 -18.69 -2.35
C GLU A 173 30.44 -18.20 -1.46
N ASP A 174 30.34 -16.89 -1.22
CA ASP A 174 29.27 -16.30 -0.43
C ASP A 174 27.92 -16.36 -1.18
N SER A 175 27.94 -16.22 -2.50
CA SER A 175 26.77 -16.42 -3.36
C SER A 175 26.24 -17.85 -3.23
N TRP A 176 27.14 -18.83 -3.20
CA TRP A 176 26.76 -20.23 -2.98
C TRP A 176 26.20 -20.45 -1.57
N LYS A 177 26.81 -19.92 -0.53
CA LYS A 177 26.29 -20.02 0.85
C LYS A 177 24.89 -19.45 0.98
N LEU A 178 24.61 -18.32 0.30
CA LEU A 178 23.28 -17.70 0.28
C LEU A 178 22.26 -18.58 -0.45
N PHE A 179 22.71 -19.40 -1.42
CA PHE A 179 21.85 -20.23 -2.26
C PHE A 179 21.67 -21.67 -1.72
N GLU A 180 22.51 -22.14 -0.82
CA GLU A 180 22.76 -23.54 -0.45
C GLU A 180 21.58 -24.31 0.17
N GLU A 181 20.39 -23.70 0.30
CA GLU A 181 19.19 -24.41 0.79
C GLU A 181 18.65 -25.48 -0.20
N ASN A 182 19.29 -25.70 -1.40
CA ASN A 182 18.83 -26.65 -2.42
C ASN A 182 19.96 -27.49 -3.03
N THR A 183 19.84 -28.79 -2.90
CA THR A 183 20.85 -29.84 -3.15
C THR A 183 20.95 -30.35 -4.59
N GLN A 184 20.68 -29.58 -5.63
CA GLN A 184 20.84 -30.03 -7.03
C GLN A 184 22.19 -29.56 -7.61
N SER A 185 22.87 -30.40 -8.41
CA SER A 185 24.16 -30.05 -9.05
C SER A 185 24.07 -28.79 -9.92
N ILE A 186 22.95 -28.58 -10.58
CA ILE A 186 22.66 -27.40 -11.42
C ILE A 186 22.44 -26.12 -10.61
N ALA A 187 22.15 -26.22 -9.31
CA ALA A 187 21.91 -25.07 -8.45
C ALA A 187 23.16 -24.16 -8.33
N ARG A 188 24.35 -24.76 -8.34
CA ARG A 188 25.60 -24.01 -8.30
C ARG A 188 25.80 -23.17 -9.57
N ASP A 189 25.45 -23.70 -10.73
CA ASP A 189 25.53 -22.99 -12.01
C ASP A 189 24.53 -21.81 -12.03
N VAL A 190 23.30 -22.03 -11.58
CA VAL A 190 22.28 -20.96 -11.46
C VAL A 190 22.77 -19.86 -10.50
N ALA A 191 23.30 -20.22 -9.34
CA ALA A 191 23.84 -19.25 -8.37
C ALA A 191 25.00 -18.43 -8.97
N SER A 192 25.90 -19.10 -9.73
CA SER A 192 27.01 -18.43 -10.42
C SER A 192 26.53 -17.43 -11.46
N GLU A 193 25.47 -17.78 -12.23
CA GLU A 193 24.89 -16.88 -13.24
C GLU A 193 24.14 -15.69 -12.65
N CYS A 194 23.75 -15.73 -11.36
CA CYS A 194 23.25 -14.57 -10.64
C CYS A 194 24.34 -13.51 -10.39
N ARG A 195 25.62 -13.83 -10.67
CA ARG A 195 26.80 -12.95 -10.60
C ARG A 195 26.93 -12.19 -9.27
N GLY A 196 26.67 -12.86 -8.18
CA GLY A 196 26.83 -12.32 -6.83
C GLY A 196 25.79 -11.31 -6.42
N LEU A 197 24.71 -11.09 -7.19
CA LEU A 197 23.63 -10.19 -6.82
C LEU A 197 22.69 -10.88 -5.81
N PRO A 198 22.69 -10.49 -4.51
CA PRO A 198 21.90 -11.18 -3.48
C PRO A 198 20.41 -11.26 -3.82
N LEU A 199 19.83 -10.17 -4.33
CA LEU A 199 18.43 -10.12 -4.72
C LEU A 199 18.10 -11.16 -5.80
N ALA A 200 18.92 -11.30 -6.83
CA ALA A 200 18.72 -12.31 -7.88
C ALA A 200 18.88 -13.73 -7.31
N ILE A 201 19.86 -13.96 -6.46
CA ILE A 201 20.09 -15.24 -5.81
C ILE A 201 18.87 -15.66 -5.01
N VAL A 202 18.33 -14.76 -4.18
CA VAL A 202 17.17 -15.04 -3.33
C VAL A 202 15.90 -15.23 -4.16
N THR A 203 15.61 -14.34 -5.11
CA THR A 203 14.35 -14.40 -5.88
C THR A 203 14.32 -15.60 -6.82
N ILE A 204 15.41 -15.89 -7.53
CA ILE A 204 15.51 -17.04 -8.44
C ILE A 204 15.56 -18.34 -7.64
N GLY A 205 16.33 -18.38 -6.55
CA GLY A 205 16.37 -19.54 -5.66
C GLY A 205 14.98 -19.89 -5.10
N ARG A 206 14.24 -18.90 -4.62
CA ARG A 206 12.87 -19.09 -4.11
C ARG A 206 11.89 -19.50 -5.21
N ALA A 207 12.00 -18.96 -6.41
CA ALA A 207 11.16 -19.34 -7.54
C ALA A 207 11.40 -20.79 -8.00
N LEU A 208 12.62 -21.32 -7.81
CA LEU A 208 13.02 -22.68 -8.17
C LEU A 208 12.81 -23.72 -7.05
N ILE A 209 12.46 -23.30 -5.83
CA ILE A 209 12.10 -24.22 -4.74
C ILE A 209 10.96 -25.12 -5.20
N ARG A 210 11.11 -26.44 -5.02
CA ARG A 210 10.14 -27.48 -5.39
C ARG A 210 9.88 -27.60 -6.92
N LYS A 211 10.70 -26.98 -7.76
CA LYS A 211 10.66 -27.15 -9.21
C LYS A 211 11.46 -28.38 -9.65
N GLY A 212 11.08 -28.96 -10.77
CA GLY A 212 11.76 -30.11 -11.38
C GLY A 212 13.09 -29.72 -12.03
N LYS A 213 13.92 -30.73 -12.37
CA LYS A 213 15.22 -30.53 -13.04
C LYS A 213 15.09 -29.76 -14.35
N THR A 214 14.05 -30.00 -15.11
CA THR A 214 13.77 -29.28 -16.38
C THR A 214 13.54 -27.78 -16.19
N ASP A 215 12.89 -27.39 -15.08
CA ASP A 215 12.68 -25.96 -14.76
C ASP A 215 14.02 -25.29 -14.40
N TRP A 216 14.90 -26.01 -13.67
CA TRP A 216 16.23 -25.55 -13.35
C TRP A 216 17.12 -25.38 -14.58
N GLU A 217 17.06 -26.35 -15.54
CA GLU A 217 17.75 -26.26 -16.81
C GLU A 217 17.26 -25.09 -17.65
N ALA A 218 15.94 -24.91 -17.75
CA ALA A 218 15.34 -23.77 -18.45
C ALA A 218 15.73 -22.41 -17.84
N ALA A 219 15.74 -22.31 -16.52
CA ALA A 219 16.18 -21.11 -15.82
C ALA A 219 17.66 -20.81 -16.09
N LEU A 220 18.53 -21.83 -16.06
CA LEU A 220 19.95 -21.68 -16.37
C LEU A 220 20.18 -21.23 -17.82
N ASP A 221 19.46 -21.81 -18.78
CA ASP A 221 19.53 -21.42 -20.18
C ASP A 221 19.09 -19.96 -20.37
N GLN A 222 18.03 -19.53 -19.70
CA GLN A 222 17.59 -18.13 -19.73
C GLN A 222 18.62 -17.18 -19.12
N LEU A 223 19.25 -17.55 -18.01
CA LEU A 223 20.31 -16.75 -17.37
C LEU A 223 21.58 -16.64 -18.24
N ARG A 224 21.89 -17.69 -19.01
CA ARG A 224 23.00 -17.75 -19.97
C ARG A 224 22.65 -17.16 -21.32
N ALA A 225 21.36 -17.04 -21.67
CA ALA A 225 20.94 -16.44 -22.93
C ALA A 225 21.58 -15.06 -23.08
N ASN A 226 22.35 -14.89 -24.16
CA ASN A 226 23.26 -13.79 -24.42
C ASN A 226 22.63 -12.44 -24.18
N VAL A 227 23.00 -11.81 -23.09
CA VAL A 227 22.83 -10.38 -22.90
C VAL A 227 23.99 -9.72 -23.62
N PRO A 228 23.78 -8.97 -24.72
CA PRO A 228 24.87 -8.32 -25.45
C PRO A 228 25.74 -7.49 -24.50
N GLU A 229 27.06 -7.51 -24.70
CA GLU A 229 28.01 -6.80 -23.84
C GLU A 229 27.82 -5.27 -23.82
N ASN A 230 27.11 -4.73 -24.82
CA ASN A 230 26.84 -3.30 -24.99
C ASN A 230 25.60 -2.80 -24.23
N ILE A 231 24.94 -3.64 -23.42
CA ILE A 231 23.77 -3.24 -22.67
C ILE A 231 24.18 -2.70 -21.28
N HIS A 232 23.52 -1.64 -20.83
CA HIS A 232 23.71 -1.03 -19.51
C HIS A 232 23.61 -2.10 -18.40
N ASP A 233 24.42 -1.98 -17.36
CA ASP A 233 24.45 -2.94 -16.25
C ASP A 233 23.09 -3.12 -15.57
N LEU A 234 22.29 -2.06 -15.50
CA LEU A 234 20.93 -2.10 -14.98
C LEU A 234 20.02 -3.04 -15.80
N GLU A 235 20.02 -2.90 -17.12
CA GLU A 235 19.19 -3.75 -17.99
C GLU A 235 19.60 -5.22 -17.91
N ARG A 236 20.90 -5.51 -17.79
CA ARG A 236 21.40 -6.86 -17.55
C ARG A 236 20.87 -7.45 -16.24
N MET A 237 20.82 -6.63 -15.20
CA MET A 237 20.28 -7.02 -13.90
C MET A 237 18.79 -7.33 -14.00
N LEU A 238 18.02 -6.45 -14.63
CA LEU A 238 16.57 -6.62 -14.81
C LEU A 238 16.23 -7.88 -15.62
N LYS A 239 17.01 -8.17 -16.68
CA LYS A 239 16.84 -9.40 -17.47
C LYS A 239 17.09 -10.67 -16.66
N ARG A 240 18.07 -10.67 -15.73
CA ARG A 240 18.27 -11.80 -14.82
C ARG A 240 17.10 -11.97 -13.84
N LEU A 241 16.68 -10.88 -13.23
CA LEU A 241 15.55 -10.91 -12.30
C LEU A 241 14.25 -11.35 -12.98
N LYS A 242 14.08 -11.04 -14.28
CA LYS A 242 12.91 -11.47 -15.08
C LYS A 242 12.72 -12.99 -15.07
N VAL A 243 13.78 -13.77 -14.93
CA VAL A 243 13.67 -15.24 -14.81
C VAL A 243 12.75 -15.64 -13.65
N SER A 244 12.80 -14.93 -12.53
CA SER A 244 11.91 -15.19 -11.40
C SER A 244 10.43 -14.92 -11.72
N TYR A 245 10.13 -13.92 -12.56
CA TYR A 245 8.79 -13.65 -13.08
C TYR A 245 8.35 -14.71 -14.10
N ASP A 246 9.23 -15.12 -15.00
CA ASP A 246 8.92 -16.13 -16.03
C ASP A 246 8.57 -17.48 -15.39
N LEU A 247 9.18 -17.80 -14.25
CA LEU A 247 8.90 -19.00 -13.44
C LEU A 247 7.57 -18.94 -12.66
N LEU A 248 6.90 -17.77 -12.62
CA LEU A 248 5.59 -17.65 -11.98
C LEU A 248 4.53 -18.46 -12.74
N GLU A 249 3.79 -19.25 -11.99
CA GLU A 249 2.68 -20.04 -12.55
C GLU A 249 1.37 -19.26 -12.51
N GLY A 250 0.72 -19.19 -13.67
CA GLY A 250 -0.63 -18.66 -13.85
C GLY A 250 -0.66 -17.16 -14.14
N GLU A 251 -1.44 -16.81 -15.16
CA GLU A 251 -1.62 -15.45 -15.66
C GLU A 251 -2.14 -14.47 -14.58
N GLU A 252 -3.00 -14.95 -13.67
CA GLU A 252 -3.48 -14.13 -12.54
C GLU A 252 -2.34 -13.69 -11.62
N THR A 253 -1.35 -14.60 -11.37
CA THR A 253 -0.19 -14.28 -10.51
C THR A 253 0.69 -13.23 -11.19
N LYS A 254 0.96 -13.40 -12.49
CA LYS A 254 1.73 -12.46 -13.31
C LYS A 254 1.02 -11.11 -13.41
N SER A 255 -0.29 -11.09 -13.65
CA SER A 255 -1.09 -9.87 -13.68
C SER A 255 -1.08 -9.14 -12.33
N CYS A 256 -1.23 -9.87 -11.22
CA CYS A 256 -1.17 -9.33 -9.87
C CYS A 256 0.20 -8.70 -9.59
N PHE A 257 1.29 -9.34 -9.99
CA PHE A 257 2.64 -8.82 -9.87
C PHE A 257 2.82 -7.51 -10.63
N LEU A 258 2.44 -7.48 -11.92
CA LEU A 258 2.55 -6.27 -12.74
C LEU A 258 1.63 -5.15 -12.23
N PHE A 259 0.50 -5.48 -11.60
CA PHE A 259 -0.35 -4.48 -10.96
C PHE A 259 0.35 -3.77 -9.80
N CYS A 260 1.11 -4.52 -8.99
CA CYS A 260 1.84 -3.94 -7.88
C CYS A 260 2.87 -2.89 -8.32
N SER A 261 3.39 -2.94 -9.54
CA SER A 261 4.33 -1.94 -10.07
C SER A 261 3.70 -0.57 -10.37
N MET A 262 2.36 -0.49 -10.43
CA MET A 262 1.65 0.77 -10.67
C MET A 262 1.67 1.71 -9.45
N PHE A 263 1.97 1.18 -8.27
CA PHE A 263 2.14 1.97 -7.07
C PHE A 263 3.52 2.63 -7.04
N GLY A 264 3.63 3.72 -6.30
CA GLY A 264 4.90 4.44 -6.10
C GLY A 264 5.96 3.56 -5.44
N GLU A 265 7.21 4.04 -5.49
CA GLU A 265 8.33 3.42 -4.81
C GLU A 265 8.13 3.49 -3.28
N ASP A 266 8.54 2.44 -2.55
CA ASP A 266 8.38 2.31 -1.10
C ASP A 266 6.95 2.45 -0.55
N VAL A 267 5.94 2.45 -1.42
CA VAL A 267 4.54 2.51 -1.00
C VAL A 267 4.10 1.17 -0.44
N GLU A 268 3.43 1.21 0.70
CA GLU A 268 2.70 0.05 1.23
C GLU A 268 1.39 -0.14 0.46
N ILE A 269 1.33 -1.21 -0.30
CA ILE A 269 0.17 -1.56 -1.13
C ILE A 269 -0.86 -2.24 -0.24
N ASP A 270 -2.04 -1.65 -0.12
CA ASP A 270 -3.17 -2.26 0.56
C ASP A 270 -3.74 -3.40 -0.30
N VAL A 271 -3.78 -4.62 0.26
CA VAL A 271 -4.32 -5.82 -0.40
C VAL A 271 -5.81 -5.66 -0.74
N GLU A 272 -6.54 -4.85 0.03
CA GLU A 272 -7.94 -4.52 -0.28
C GLU A 272 -8.04 -3.64 -1.53
N LEU A 273 -7.19 -2.61 -1.66
CA LEU A 273 -7.12 -1.77 -2.85
C LEU A 273 -6.76 -2.61 -4.09
N LEU A 274 -5.80 -3.53 -3.95
CA LEU A 274 -5.42 -4.46 -5.00
C LEU A 274 -6.59 -5.37 -5.41
N THR A 275 -7.44 -5.76 -4.44
CA THR A 275 -8.66 -6.54 -4.71
C THR A 275 -9.67 -5.74 -5.52
N MET A 276 -9.88 -4.47 -5.19
CA MET A 276 -10.78 -3.59 -5.93
C MET A 276 -10.33 -3.39 -7.38
N TYR A 277 -9.04 -3.22 -7.61
CA TYR A 277 -8.47 -3.14 -8.95
C TYR A 277 -8.64 -4.45 -9.73
N ALA A 278 -8.34 -5.57 -9.09
CA ALA A 278 -8.47 -6.90 -9.68
C ALA A 278 -9.89 -7.21 -10.14
N MET A 279 -10.89 -6.77 -9.37
CA MET A 279 -12.30 -6.90 -9.73
C MET A 279 -12.66 -6.04 -10.95
N GLY A 280 -12.27 -4.78 -10.97
CA GLY A 280 -12.56 -3.89 -12.08
C GLY A 280 -11.95 -4.37 -13.39
N GLU A 281 -10.69 -4.78 -13.40
CA GLU A 281 -10.00 -5.31 -14.58
C GLU A 281 -10.47 -6.72 -15.01
N LYS A 282 -11.15 -7.45 -14.12
CA LYS A 282 -11.61 -8.82 -14.38
C LYS A 282 -10.49 -9.81 -14.75
N PHE A 283 -9.29 -9.65 -14.18
CA PHE A 283 -8.25 -10.65 -14.41
C PHE A 283 -8.38 -11.88 -13.50
N LEU A 284 -9.19 -11.79 -12.44
CA LEU A 284 -9.51 -12.93 -11.57
C LEU A 284 -10.55 -13.84 -12.26
N LYS A 285 -10.24 -15.12 -12.35
CA LYS A 285 -11.11 -16.12 -12.97
C LYS A 285 -12.07 -16.72 -11.94
N ARG A 286 -13.34 -16.90 -12.33
CA ARG A 286 -14.36 -17.61 -11.54
C ARG A 286 -14.58 -17.02 -10.14
N VAL A 287 -14.69 -15.70 -10.06
CA VAL A 287 -14.97 -14.97 -8.84
C VAL A 287 -16.38 -14.39 -8.92
N ASN A 288 -17.24 -14.78 -8.00
CA ASN A 288 -18.66 -14.40 -7.97
C ASN A 288 -19.00 -13.45 -6.82
N SER A 289 -18.09 -13.28 -5.84
CA SER A 289 -18.29 -12.39 -4.68
C SER A 289 -17.02 -11.63 -4.33
N LEU A 290 -17.17 -10.49 -3.64
CA LEU A 290 -16.04 -9.72 -3.09
C LEU A 290 -15.18 -10.56 -2.16
N GLN A 291 -15.81 -11.42 -1.35
CA GLN A 291 -15.09 -12.29 -0.44
C GLN A 291 -14.23 -13.33 -1.19
N GLU A 292 -14.74 -13.89 -2.29
CA GLU A 292 -13.96 -14.77 -3.16
C GLU A 292 -12.80 -14.03 -3.81
N ALA A 293 -13.02 -12.78 -4.27
CA ALA A 293 -11.97 -11.92 -4.82
C ALA A 293 -10.84 -11.70 -3.80
N ARG A 294 -11.16 -11.33 -2.56
CA ARG A 294 -10.18 -11.16 -1.48
C ARG A 294 -9.38 -12.42 -1.20
N LYS A 295 -10.07 -13.57 -1.08
CA LYS A 295 -9.40 -14.85 -0.87
C LYS A 295 -8.43 -15.15 -2.02
N ARG A 296 -8.86 -14.88 -3.25
CA ARG A 296 -8.03 -15.12 -4.44
C ARG A 296 -6.83 -14.18 -4.50
N VAL A 297 -7.03 -12.87 -4.29
CA VAL A 297 -5.92 -11.90 -4.26
C VAL A 297 -4.94 -12.20 -3.12
N LYS A 298 -5.43 -12.52 -1.91
CA LYS A 298 -4.57 -12.93 -0.79
C LYS A 298 -3.74 -14.17 -1.13
N PHE A 299 -4.32 -15.14 -1.84
CA PHE A 299 -3.59 -16.32 -2.33
C PHE A 299 -2.48 -15.91 -3.32
N LEU A 300 -2.78 -15.04 -4.31
CA LEU A 300 -1.81 -14.55 -5.29
C LEU A 300 -0.67 -13.77 -4.61
N VAL A 301 -1.00 -12.87 -3.70
CA VAL A 301 -0.05 -12.10 -2.90
C VAL A 301 0.87 -13.01 -2.09
N ASN A 302 0.33 -14.03 -1.42
CA ASN A 302 1.13 -14.99 -0.66
C ASN A 302 2.09 -15.79 -1.57
N LYS A 303 1.65 -16.11 -2.79
CA LYS A 303 2.50 -16.76 -3.80
C LYS A 303 3.66 -15.86 -4.23
N LEU A 304 3.39 -14.55 -4.44
CA LEU A 304 4.41 -13.56 -4.78
C LEU A 304 5.39 -13.32 -3.61
N LYS A 305 4.90 -13.29 -2.37
CA LYS A 305 5.75 -13.21 -1.17
C LYS A 305 6.65 -14.45 -1.04
N ALA A 306 6.11 -15.64 -1.27
CA ALA A 306 6.89 -16.87 -1.23
C ALA A 306 8.04 -16.89 -2.26
N SER A 307 7.85 -16.22 -3.41
CA SER A 307 8.89 -16.03 -4.45
C SER A 307 9.77 -14.79 -4.22
N CYS A 308 9.66 -14.11 -3.09
CA CYS A 308 10.38 -12.87 -2.77
C CYS A 308 10.20 -11.73 -3.80
N LEU A 309 9.10 -11.74 -4.55
CA LEU A 309 8.71 -10.67 -5.47
C LEU A 309 7.87 -9.59 -4.79
N LEU A 310 7.25 -9.90 -3.64
CA LEU A 310 6.67 -8.95 -2.72
C LEU A 310 7.22 -9.19 -1.32
N LEU A 311 7.31 -8.12 -0.55
CA LEU A 311 7.72 -8.09 0.85
C LEU A 311 6.50 -7.92 1.74
N GLU A 312 6.63 -8.28 3.01
CA GLU A 312 5.62 -7.97 4.00
C GLU A 312 5.61 -6.45 4.31
N GLY A 313 4.41 -5.87 4.41
CA GLY A 313 4.23 -4.50 4.90
C GLY A 313 4.10 -4.47 6.42
N ARG A 314 3.68 -3.33 6.96
CA ARG A 314 3.44 -3.11 8.41
C ARG A 314 2.44 -4.07 9.05
N SER A 315 1.61 -4.73 8.26
CA SER A 315 0.69 -5.77 8.71
C SER A 315 0.38 -6.74 7.57
N GLU A 316 -0.30 -7.87 7.87
CA GLU A 316 -0.69 -8.88 6.88
C GLU A 316 -1.60 -8.37 5.73
N ASN A 317 -2.17 -7.18 5.89
CA ASN A 317 -3.02 -6.54 4.88
C ASN A 317 -2.24 -5.61 3.94
N TYR A 318 -0.96 -5.41 4.18
CA TYR A 318 -0.10 -4.57 3.38
C TYR A 318 1.08 -5.35 2.84
N VAL A 319 1.50 -5.01 1.63
CA VAL A 319 2.69 -5.56 0.99
C VAL A 319 3.53 -4.43 0.41
N LYS A 320 4.81 -4.69 0.24
CA LYS A 320 5.74 -3.78 -0.44
C LYS A 320 6.39 -4.48 -1.62
N MET A 321 6.78 -3.72 -2.61
CA MET A 321 7.63 -4.19 -3.70
C MET A 321 9.00 -3.54 -3.56
N HIS A 322 10.06 -4.36 -3.57
CA HIS A 322 11.44 -3.82 -3.59
C HIS A 322 11.65 -3.00 -4.86
N ASP A 323 12.33 -1.86 -4.77
CA ASP A 323 12.60 -0.91 -5.87
C ASP A 323 13.09 -1.60 -7.15
N VAL A 324 14.13 -2.44 -7.05
CA VAL A 324 14.68 -3.18 -8.20
C VAL A 324 13.68 -4.19 -8.78
N ILE A 325 12.83 -4.81 -7.95
CA ILE A 325 11.76 -5.69 -8.42
C ILE A 325 10.66 -4.89 -9.12
N ARG A 326 10.38 -3.68 -8.63
CA ARG A 326 9.47 -2.74 -9.28
C ARG A 326 10.01 -2.28 -10.64
N ASP A 327 11.30 -1.92 -10.70
CA ASP A 327 11.98 -1.58 -11.96
C ASP A 327 11.89 -2.73 -12.97
N MET A 328 12.10 -3.97 -12.52
CA MET A 328 11.91 -5.16 -13.34
C MET A 328 10.46 -5.32 -13.81
N ALA A 329 9.48 -5.10 -12.94
CA ALA A 329 8.07 -5.20 -13.30
C ALA A 329 7.66 -4.13 -14.33
N ILE A 330 8.15 -2.89 -14.18
CA ILE A 330 7.97 -1.81 -15.15
C ILE A 330 8.65 -2.15 -16.49
N TYR A 331 9.89 -2.68 -16.43
CA TYR A 331 10.61 -3.13 -17.62
C TYR A 331 9.85 -4.22 -18.39
N ILE A 332 9.30 -5.22 -17.67
CA ILE A 332 8.46 -6.27 -18.28
C ILE A 332 7.18 -5.69 -18.85
N ALA A 333 6.51 -4.80 -18.10
CA ALA A 333 5.26 -4.19 -18.50
C ALA A 333 5.39 -3.25 -19.71
N SER A 334 6.59 -2.71 -19.96
CA SER A 334 6.90 -1.89 -21.14
C SER A 334 7.23 -2.71 -22.39
N ASP A 335 7.44 -4.03 -22.27
CA ASP A 335 7.72 -4.90 -23.41
C ASP A 335 6.43 -5.19 -24.20
N LYS A 336 6.34 -4.63 -25.41
CA LYS A 336 5.19 -4.77 -26.32
C LYS A 336 4.82 -6.24 -26.62
N LYS A 337 5.74 -7.19 -26.47
CA LYS A 337 5.52 -8.63 -26.69
C LYS A 337 4.67 -9.27 -25.59
N GLU A 338 4.73 -8.77 -24.38
CA GLU A 338 3.97 -9.31 -23.24
C GLU A 338 2.50 -8.82 -23.23
N GLY A 339 2.10 -7.91 -24.13
CA GLY A 339 0.73 -7.46 -24.34
C GLY A 339 0.10 -6.70 -23.16
N CYS A 340 0.87 -6.31 -22.18
CA CYS A 340 0.41 -5.68 -20.94
C CYS A 340 1.26 -4.44 -20.64
N LEU A 341 1.03 -3.39 -21.43
CA LEU A 341 1.74 -2.13 -21.21
C LEU A 341 1.18 -1.44 -19.97
N SER A 342 1.99 -1.40 -18.92
CA SER A 342 1.77 -0.51 -17.79
C SER A 342 2.80 0.60 -17.83
N LYS A 343 2.36 1.84 -17.74
CA LYS A 343 3.22 3.02 -17.67
C LYS A 343 3.00 3.72 -16.34
N VAL A 344 4.08 4.01 -15.65
CA VAL A 344 4.07 4.84 -14.45
C VAL A 344 4.84 6.10 -14.79
N CYS A 345 4.22 7.23 -14.58
CA CYS A 345 4.79 8.53 -14.90
C CYS A 345 4.81 9.41 -13.66
N SER A 346 5.92 10.10 -13.47
CA SER A 346 6.04 11.18 -12.49
C SER A 346 6.15 12.52 -13.22
N GLY A 347 5.31 13.48 -12.86
CA GLY A 347 5.35 14.81 -13.44
C GLY A 347 4.74 14.94 -14.85
N ASN A 348 4.97 16.10 -15.50
CA ASN A 348 4.33 16.49 -16.75
C ASN A 348 4.88 15.81 -18.02
N GLN A 349 5.95 15.01 -17.92
CA GLN A 349 6.62 14.42 -19.08
C GLN A 349 5.81 13.29 -19.75
N CYS A 350 4.82 12.76 -19.08
CA CYS A 350 4.03 11.60 -19.51
C CYS A 350 3.36 11.80 -20.88
N TRP A 351 2.94 13.02 -21.16
CA TRP A 351 2.15 13.35 -22.34
C TRP A 351 2.99 13.63 -23.59
N ASN A 352 4.33 13.76 -23.44
CA ASN A 352 5.23 14.00 -24.56
C ASN A 352 5.48 12.75 -25.43
N GLU A 353 5.10 11.57 -24.94
CA GLU A 353 5.26 10.28 -25.60
C GLU A 353 3.91 9.70 -26.02
N ALA A 354 3.12 10.48 -26.75
CA ALA A 354 1.74 10.18 -27.13
C ALA A 354 1.55 8.82 -27.85
N ASP A 355 2.55 8.38 -28.63
CA ASP A 355 2.46 7.12 -29.39
C ASP A 355 2.54 5.89 -28.46
N ASP A 356 3.27 5.96 -27.37
CA ASP A 356 3.35 4.87 -26.40
C ASP A 356 2.07 4.70 -25.58
N LEU A 357 1.25 5.76 -25.47
CA LEU A 357 0.00 5.72 -24.73
C LEU A 357 -1.13 5.03 -25.50
N LYS A 358 -1.07 4.96 -26.84
CA LYS A 358 -2.10 4.32 -27.68
C LYS A 358 -2.29 2.85 -27.38
N GLU A 359 -1.21 2.14 -27.06
CA GLU A 359 -1.22 0.70 -26.75
C GLU A 359 -1.23 0.42 -25.24
N CYS A 360 -1.13 1.46 -24.41
CA CYS A 360 -1.07 1.34 -22.95
C CYS A 360 -2.40 0.85 -22.39
N ARG A 361 -2.37 -0.21 -21.57
CA ARG A 361 -3.55 -0.74 -20.90
C ARG A 361 -3.69 -0.25 -19.46
N ARG A 362 -2.58 0.11 -18.82
CA ARG A 362 -2.56 0.59 -17.44
C ARG A 362 -1.67 1.82 -17.36
N LEU A 363 -2.20 2.90 -16.85
CA LEU A 363 -1.49 4.16 -16.68
C LEU A 363 -1.64 4.65 -15.26
N SER A 364 -0.53 4.91 -14.60
CA SER A 364 -0.46 5.60 -13.32
C SER A 364 0.31 6.89 -13.47
N ILE A 365 -0.32 8.00 -13.16
CA ILE A 365 0.27 9.34 -13.17
C ILE A 365 0.34 9.80 -11.73
N LEU A 366 1.56 9.78 -11.18
CA LEU A 366 1.83 10.11 -9.79
C LEU A 366 2.42 11.52 -9.72
N GLY A 367 1.73 12.41 -9.05
CA GLY A 367 2.23 13.74 -8.73
C GLY A 367 3.18 13.73 -7.55
N GLU A 368 4.00 14.76 -7.46
CA GLU A 368 4.86 15.03 -6.31
C GLU A 368 4.17 16.06 -5.40
N TYR A 369 4.32 15.89 -4.10
CA TYR A 369 3.82 16.86 -3.14
C TYR A 369 4.37 18.26 -3.46
N ASN A 370 3.49 19.22 -3.73
CA ASN A 370 3.77 20.59 -4.21
C ASN A 370 4.09 20.76 -5.71
N ASN A 371 4.13 19.70 -6.51
CA ASN A 371 4.31 19.80 -7.96
C ASN A 371 3.09 19.23 -8.69
N THR A 372 2.00 19.97 -8.67
CA THR A 372 0.72 19.54 -9.21
C THR A 372 0.78 19.37 -10.73
N ILE A 373 0.44 18.20 -11.22
CA ILE A 373 0.45 17.88 -12.64
C ILE A 373 -0.70 18.59 -13.36
N ILE A 374 -0.39 19.12 -14.55
CA ILE A 374 -1.37 19.72 -15.46
C ILE A 374 -1.63 18.73 -16.59
N LEU A 375 -2.88 18.29 -16.72
CA LEU A 375 -3.29 17.45 -17.83
C LEU A 375 -3.39 18.27 -19.13
N PRO A 376 -3.14 17.65 -20.30
CA PRO A 376 -3.31 18.31 -21.58
C PRO A 376 -4.80 18.65 -21.81
N GLU A 377 -5.06 19.75 -22.52
CA GLU A 377 -6.42 20.14 -22.91
C GLU A 377 -7.04 19.12 -23.88
N GLU A 378 -6.22 18.57 -24.78
CA GLU A 378 -6.60 17.46 -25.66
C GLU A 378 -5.85 16.20 -25.23
N PRO A 379 -6.54 15.24 -24.59
CA PRO A 379 -5.91 14.00 -24.18
C PRO A 379 -5.49 13.16 -25.39
N PRO A 380 -4.37 12.42 -25.31
CA PRO A 380 -3.94 11.52 -26.36
C PRO A 380 -4.95 10.39 -26.56
N GLU A 381 -4.92 9.75 -27.71
CA GLU A 381 -5.75 8.58 -27.98
C GLU A 381 -5.34 7.40 -27.10
N CYS A 382 -6.18 7.10 -26.13
CA CYS A 382 -5.93 6.08 -25.10
C CYS A 382 -7.07 5.05 -25.05
N SER A 383 -7.56 4.59 -26.20
CA SER A 383 -8.73 3.71 -26.29
C SER A 383 -8.51 2.34 -25.67
N GLN A 384 -7.27 1.92 -25.46
CA GLN A 384 -6.90 0.63 -24.88
C GLN A 384 -6.72 0.65 -23.35
N ILE A 385 -6.80 1.82 -22.71
CA ILE A 385 -6.61 1.93 -21.27
C ILE A 385 -7.75 1.24 -20.53
N HIS A 386 -7.40 0.29 -19.66
CA HIS A 386 -8.30 -0.41 -18.74
C HIS A 386 -8.22 0.16 -17.32
N THR A 387 -7.04 0.54 -16.88
CA THR A 387 -6.81 1.12 -15.54
C THR A 387 -6.10 2.46 -15.65
N LEU A 388 -6.65 3.47 -14.98
CA LEU A 388 -6.06 4.80 -14.86
C LEU A 388 -6.03 5.22 -13.39
N VAL A 389 -4.84 5.59 -12.92
CA VAL A 389 -4.62 6.21 -11.61
C VAL A 389 -4.10 7.62 -11.83
N LEU A 390 -4.76 8.60 -11.24
CA LEU A 390 -4.39 10.01 -11.30
C LEU A 390 -4.20 10.54 -9.87
N GLU A 391 -3.00 10.99 -9.55
CA GLU A 391 -2.65 11.50 -8.24
C GLU A 391 -2.05 12.90 -8.34
N GLU A 392 -2.43 13.81 -7.42
CA GLU A 392 -1.93 15.19 -7.35
C GLU A 392 -2.16 15.99 -8.64
N ILE A 393 -3.32 15.83 -9.29
CA ILE A 393 -3.68 16.53 -10.51
C ILE A 393 -4.38 17.84 -10.18
N LYS A 394 -3.99 18.93 -10.85
CA LYS A 394 -4.58 20.26 -10.62
C LYS A 394 -6.07 20.33 -10.96
N ASN A 395 -6.43 19.77 -12.09
CA ASN A 395 -7.81 19.70 -12.58
C ASN A 395 -7.89 18.69 -13.73
N ILE A 396 -9.05 18.06 -13.91
CA ILE A 396 -9.32 17.17 -15.05
C ILE A 396 -10.21 17.94 -16.05
N PRO A 397 -9.80 18.14 -17.32
CA PRO A 397 -10.64 18.76 -18.34
C PRO A 397 -11.94 17.97 -18.58
N ASP A 398 -13.03 18.69 -18.89
CA ASP A 398 -14.36 18.06 -19.10
C ASP A 398 -14.39 17.00 -20.21
N ASN A 399 -13.51 17.11 -21.24
CA ASN A 399 -13.39 16.19 -22.38
C ASN A 399 -12.34 15.08 -22.18
N PHE A 400 -11.64 15.05 -21.05
CA PHE A 400 -10.45 14.21 -20.85
C PHE A 400 -10.69 12.71 -21.10
N PHE A 401 -11.85 12.20 -20.74
CA PHE A 401 -12.16 10.76 -20.86
C PHE A 401 -12.83 10.35 -22.19
N GLU A 402 -13.07 11.26 -23.12
CA GLU A 402 -13.83 10.97 -24.37
C GLU A 402 -13.30 9.77 -25.15
N LYS A 403 -11.96 9.62 -25.20
CA LYS A 403 -11.29 8.57 -25.97
C LYS A 403 -10.92 7.33 -25.16
N MET A 404 -11.30 7.27 -23.88
CA MET A 404 -10.92 6.17 -22.95
C MET A 404 -12.05 5.15 -22.77
N THR A 405 -12.67 4.73 -23.85
CA THR A 405 -13.91 3.92 -23.83
C THR A 405 -13.76 2.52 -23.21
N SER A 406 -12.53 1.99 -23.15
CA SER A 406 -12.23 0.69 -22.52
C SER A 406 -11.91 0.76 -21.03
N LEU A 407 -12.00 1.96 -20.42
CA LEU A 407 -11.63 2.18 -19.03
C LEU A 407 -12.56 1.41 -18.07
N ARG A 408 -11.96 0.59 -17.20
CA ARG A 408 -12.65 -0.28 -16.23
C ARG A 408 -12.37 0.11 -14.78
N VAL A 409 -11.18 0.64 -14.53
CA VAL A 409 -10.73 1.07 -13.19
C VAL A 409 -10.24 2.49 -13.29
N LEU A 410 -10.85 3.37 -12.49
CA LEU A 410 -10.43 4.76 -12.34
C LEU A 410 -10.19 5.05 -10.86
N HIS A 411 -9.00 5.53 -10.52
CA HIS A 411 -8.65 5.97 -9.18
C HIS A 411 -8.16 7.42 -9.23
N LEU A 412 -8.85 8.30 -8.54
CA LEU A 412 -8.60 9.74 -8.45
C LEU A 412 -8.13 10.06 -7.02
N ILE A 413 -6.92 10.61 -6.87
CA ILE A 413 -6.30 10.87 -5.58
C ILE A 413 -5.85 12.32 -5.51
N ASN A 414 -6.33 13.03 -4.51
CA ASN A 414 -5.95 14.43 -4.24
C ASN A 414 -6.06 15.34 -5.48
N ILE A 415 -7.23 15.36 -6.10
CA ILE A 415 -7.52 16.17 -7.28
C ILE A 415 -8.42 17.35 -6.89
N ARG A 416 -8.05 18.55 -7.33
CA ARG A 416 -8.82 19.76 -7.09
C ARG A 416 -9.86 19.95 -8.19
N MET A 417 -11.07 19.46 -7.98
CA MET A 417 -12.21 19.62 -8.86
C MET A 417 -13.49 19.71 -8.04
N SER A 418 -14.44 20.55 -8.46
CA SER A 418 -15.76 20.66 -7.80
C SER A 418 -16.78 19.65 -8.32
N ARG A 419 -16.62 19.18 -9.55
CA ARG A 419 -17.50 18.19 -10.19
C ARG A 419 -16.68 17.18 -11.00
N LEU A 420 -17.23 16.00 -11.21
CA LEU A 420 -16.66 15.03 -12.13
C LEU A 420 -16.80 15.49 -13.58
N PRO A 421 -15.79 15.24 -14.45
CA PRO A 421 -15.80 15.64 -15.86
C PRO A 421 -16.99 15.06 -16.64
N ALA A 422 -17.58 15.85 -17.52
CA ALA A 422 -18.75 15.43 -18.32
C ALA A 422 -18.47 14.22 -19.22
N SER A 423 -17.21 14.08 -19.70
CA SER A 423 -16.78 12.95 -20.53
C SER A 423 -16.78 11.60 -19.80
N MET A 424 -16.91 11.58 -18.46
CA MET A 424 -17.10 10.31 -17.75
C MET A 424 -18.35 9.55 -18.21
N SER A 425 -19.36 10.24 -18.75
CA SER A 425 -20.54 9.60 -19.36
C SER A 425 -20.20 8.61 -20.50
N HIS A 426 -19.03 8.71 -21.11
CA HIS A 426 -18.54 7.80 -22.15
C HIS A 426 -17.91 6.51 -21.61
N LEU A 427 -17.60 6.43 -20.31
CA LEU A 427 -16.91 5.31 -19.68
C LEU A 427 -17.87 4.13 -19.38
N LYS A 428 -18.46 3.56 -20.43
CA LYS A 428 -19.51 2.51 -20.29
C LYS A 428 -19.00 1.20 -19.70
N ASP A 429 -17.69 0.94 -19.76
CA ASP A 429 -17.07 -0.25 -19.19
C ASP A 429 -16.54 -0.05 -17.76
N LEU A 430 -16.74 1.15 -17.17
CA LEU A 430 -16.25 1.46 -15.82
C LEU A 430 -16.91 0.57 -14.77
N ARG A 431 -16.09 -0.13 -13.96
CA ARG A 431 -16.49 -1.09 -12.93
C ARG A 431 -16.02 -0.71 -11.54
N THR A 432 -14.86 -0.09 -11.46
CA THR A 432 -14.29 0.37 -10.19
C THR A 432 -13.98 1.85 -10.29
N LEU A 433 -14.56 2.62 -9.41
CA LEU A 433 -14.26 4.03 -9.22
C LEU A 433 -13.86 4.27 -7.76
N LEU A 434 -12.64 4.75 -7.58
CA LEU A 434 -12.11 5.14 -6.29
C LEU A 434 -11.79 6.63 -6.34
N ILE A 435 -12.25 7.37 -5.35
CA ILE A 435 -12.02 8.81 -5.22
C ILE A 435 -11.55 9.04 -3.79
N ASP A 436 -10.30 9.46 -3.63
CA ASP A 436 -9.68 9.69 -2.34
C ASP A 436 -9.11 11.11 -2.26
N ASP A 437 -9.34 11.80 -1.14
CA ASP A 437 -8.81 13.15 -0.85
C ASP A 437 -9.17 14.26 -1.87
N CYS A 438 -10.25 14.08 -2.64
CA CYS A 438 -10.75 15.11 -3.57
C CYS A 438 -11.65 16.12 -2.85
N ARG A 439 -11.06 16.93 -1.98
CA ARG A 439 -11.75 17.73 -0.94
C ARG A 439 -12.69 18.83 -1.45
N ASP A 440 -12.56 19.24 -2.70
CA ASP A 440 -13.41 20.26 -3.33
C ASP A 440 -14.61 19.62 -4.08
N LEU A 441 -14.62 18.30 -4.28
CA LEU A 441 -15.62 17.58 -5.05
C LEU A 441 -16.98 17.56 -4.32
N ASN A 442 -17.97 18.20 -4.92
CA ASN A 442 -19.34 18.32 -4.38
C ASN A 442 -20.44 17.86 -5.35
N ASP A 443 -20.11 17.51 -6.61
CA ASP A 443 -21.07 16.98 -7.57
C ASP A 443 -20.53 15.72 -8.28
N ILE A 444 -21.25 14.61 -8.08
CA ILE A 444 -21.01 13.30 -8.69
C ILE A 444 -22.23 12.76 -9.44
N SER A 445 -23.19 13.63 -9.77
CA SER A 445 -24.47 13.25 -10.39
C SER A 445 -24.34 12.49 -11.71
N ILE A 446 -23.26 12.74 -12.46
CA ILE A 446 -22.90 12.05 -13.71
C ILE A 446 -22.75 10.54 -13.56
N LEU A 447 -22.47 10.04 -12.34
CA LEU A 447 -22.27 8.62 -12.08
C LEU A 447 -23.54 7.78 -12.27
N GLY A 448 -24.72 8.38 -12.25
CA GLY A 448 -25.97 7.66 -12.52
C GLY A 448 -26.02 6.97 -13.88
N ASP A 449 -25.17 7.35 -14.82
CA ASP A 449 -25.04 6.73 -16.14
C ASP A 449 -24.06 5.55 -16.18
N GLN A 450 -23.35 5.28 -15.06
CA GLN A 450 -22.33 4.23 -14.95
C GLN A 450 -22.92 2.91 -14.42
N ILE A 451 -23.90 2.37 -15.14
CA ILE A 451 -24.69 1.19 -14.72
C ILE A 451 -23.85 -0.07 -14.49
N ASN A 452 -22.64 -0.15 -15.07
CA ASN A 452 -21.72 -1.28 -14.92
C ASN A 452 -20.81 -1.18 -13.69
N LEU A 453 -20.94 -0.10 -12.90
CA LEU A 453 -20.10 0.10 -11.71
C LEU A 453 -20.39 -0.96 -10.66
N GLU A 454 -19.35 -1.70 -10.24
CA GLU A 454 -19.38 -2.76 -9.25
C GLU A 454 -18.77 -2.33 -7.91
N VAL A 455 -17.78 -1.45 -7.95
CA VAL A 455 -17.05 -0.94 -6.76
C VAL A 455 -17.02 0.58 -6.80
N PHE A 456 -17.55 1.19 -5.76
CA PHE A 456 -17.49 2.65 -5.59
C PHE A 456 -16.99 2.99 -4.17
N ARG A 457 -15.84 3.66 -4.10
CA ARG A 457 -15.29 4.24 -2.88
C ARG A 457 -15.17 5.74 -3.04
N LEU A 458 -15.62 6.46 -2.02
CA LEU A 458 -15.57 7.91 -1.96
C LEU A 458 -14.99 8.31 -0.61
N GLY A 459 -13.79 8.88 -0.60
CA GLY A 459 -13.10 9.37 0.60
C GLY A 459 -12.91 10.88 0.55
N ASP A 460 -13.00 11.53 1.69
CA ASP A 460 -12.67 12.95 1.93
C ASP A 460 -13.03 13.93 0.78
N THR A 461 -14.32 14.17 0.59
CA THR A 461 -14.85 15.10 -0.42
C THR A 461 -15.69 16.21 0.21
N ALA A 462 -16.10 17.19 -0.60
CA ALA A 462 -17.04 18.24 -0.21
C ALA A 462 -18.51 17.86 -0.33
N LEU A 463 -18.81 16.61 -0.70
CA LEU A 463 -20.17 16.15 -0.94
C LEU A 463 -21.01 16.22 0.34
N GLU A 464 -22.20 16.79 0.27
CA GLU A 464 -23.16 16.91 1.38
C GLU A 464 -24.33 15.93 1.25
N GLU A 465 -24.60 15.45 0.03
CA GLU A 465 -25.68 14.51 -0.27
C GLU A 465 -25.29 13.60 -1.44
N LEU A 466 -25.57 12.30 -1.34
CA LEU A 466 -25.49 11.41 -2.49
C LEU A 466 -26.58 11.78 -3.49
N PRO A 467 -26.28 11.97 -4.78
CA PRO A 467 -27.33 12.19 -5.77
C PRO A 467 -28.28 11.01 -5.87
N GLU A 468 -29.59 11.26 -6.07
CA GLU A 468 -30.58 10.20 -6.31
C GLU A 468 -30.20 9.28 -7.48
N SER A 469 -29.45 9.83 -8.45
CA SER A 469 -28.96 9.08 -9.61
C SER A 469 -28.05 7.89 -9.25
N ILE A 470 -27.41 7.91 -8.08
CA ILE A 470 -26.59 6.79 -7.58
C ILE A 470 -27.45 5.53 -7.38
N GLY A 471 -28.75 5.67 -7.08
CA GLY A 471 -29.69 4.54 -7.02
C GLY A 471 -29.89 3.79 -8.34
N LYS A 472 -29.40 4.32 -9.49
CA LYS A 472 -29.37 3.60 -10.77
C LYS A 472 -28.23 2.59 -10.90
N LEU A 473 -27.27 2.59 -9.97
CA LEU A 473 -26.12 1.69 -9.98
C LEU A 473 -26.49 0.28 -9.48
N ILE A 474 -27.38 -0.37 -10.19
CA ILE A 474 -27.96 -1.67 -9.81
C ILE A 474 -26.96 -2.84 -9.72
N ASN A 475 -25.79 -2.70 -10.36
CA ASN A 475 -24.72 -3.69 -10.33
C ASN A 475 -23.71 -3.45 -9.21
N LEU A 476 -23.91 -2.41 -8.40
CA LEU A 476 -22.98 -2.05 -7.34
C LEU A 476 -22.94 -3.13 -6.26
N ARG A 477 -21.74 -3.60 -5.93
CA ARG A 477 -21.46 -4.65 -4.95
C ARG A 477 -20.73 -4.10 -3.71
N TYR A 478 -19.95 -3.03 -3.88
CA TYR A 478 -19.22 -2.37 -2.82
C TYR A 478 -19.50 -0.87 -2.86
N LEU A 479 -19.97 -0.33 -1.75
CA LEU A 479 -20.19 1.12 -1.56
C LEU A 479 -19.53 1.55 -0.26
N ALA A 480 -18.59 2.48 -0.34
CA ALA A 480 -17.91 3.02 0.83
C ALA A 480 -17.72 4.53 0.72
N PRO A 481 -18.72 5.34 1.14
CA PRO A 481 -18.52 6.74 1.40
C PRO A 481 -17.77 6.90 2.74
N LEU A 482 -16.43 7.05 2.65
CA LEU A 482 -15.53 7.15 3.80
C LEU A 482 -15.09 8.61 3.98
N PHE A 483 -15.27 9.16 5.18
CA PHE A 483 -14.87 10.53 5.49
C PHE A 483 -13.94 10.54 6.69
N ASN A 484 -12.80 11.23 6.54
CA ASN A 484 -11.90 11.43 7.65
C ASN A 484 -12.42 12.55 8.57
N TYR A 485 -13.01 12.17 9.67
CA TYR A 485 -13.58 13.10 10.67
C TYR A 485 -12.57 14.16 11.16
N LEU A 486 -11.29 13.86 11.14
CA LEU A 486 -10.26 14.80 11.58
C LEU A 486 -10.11 16.01 10.65
N VAL A 487 -10.61 15.88 9.42
CA VAL A 487 -10.47 16.92 8.38
C VAL A 487 -11.79 17.63 8.08
N THR A 488 -12.92 16.91 8.13
CA THR A 488 -14.23 17.47 7.75
C THR A 488 -15.33 17.07 8.75
N ASN A 489 -15.92 18.05 9.45
CA ASN A 489 -17.14 17.85 10.25
C ASN A 489 -18.39 17.69 9.35
N LYS A 490 -18.25 17.13 8.14
CA LYS A 490 -19.33 17.10 7.17
C LYS A 490 -20.15 15.81 7.28
N GLN A 491 -21.48 16.00 7.10
CA GLN A 491 -22.49 14.94 7.05
C GLN A 491 -22.85 14.68 5.62
N ILE A 492 -22.95 13.40 5.22
CA ILE A 492 -23.55 13.06 3.93
C ILE A 492 -24.97 12.55 4.15
N ARG A 493 -25.91 13.16 3.46
CA ARG A 493 -27.28 12.66 3.37
C ARG A 493 -27.38 11.61 2.27
N ILE A 494 -28.14 10.55 2.53
CA ILE A 494 -28.55 9.56 1.52
C ILE A 494 -30.03 9.78 1.23
N PRO A 495 -30.44 10.13 0.01
CA PRO A 495 -31.84 10.28 -0.34
C PRO A 495 -32.61 8.96 -0.23
N PRO A 496 -33.96 9.02 -0.05
CA PRO A 496 -34.78 7.82 -0.01
C PRO A 496 -34.74 7.05 -1.34
N ASN A 497 -34.91 5.74 -1.27
CA ASN A 497 -34.89 4.78 -2.37
C ASN A 497 -33.52 4.61 -3.08
N VAL A 498 -32.45 5.23 -2.59
CA VAL A 498 -31.10 5.04 -3.16
C VAL A 498 -30.57 3.65 -2.83
N MET A 499 -30.61 3.26 -1.54
CA MET A 499 -30.07 1.97 -1.10
C MET A 499 -30.94 0.79 -1.55
N SER A 500 -32.27 0.93 -1.54
CA SER A 500 -33.21 -0.13 -1.90
C SER A 500 -33.06 -0.61 -3.34
N ASN A 501 -32.56 0.24 -4.24
CA ASN A 501 -32.31 -0.11 -5.65
C ASN A 501 -31.00 -0.92 -5.87
N MET A 502 -30.09 -0.93 -4.90
CA MET A 502 -28.78 -1.59 -5.01
C MET A 502 -28.85 -3.08 -4.69
N SER A 503 -29.66 -3.83 -5.43
CA SER A 503 -29.96 -5.25 -5.16
C SER A 503 -28.74 -6.19 -5.17
N GLN A 504 -27.62 -5.77 -5.76
CA GLN A 504 -26.39 -6.55 -5.82
C GLN A 504 -25.39 -6.19 -4.71
N LEU A 505 -25.73 -5.23 -3.82
CA LEU A 505 -24.80 -4.72 -2.80
C LEU A 505 -24.44 -5.82 -1.79
N GLU A 506 -23.15 -6.14 -1.73
CA GLU A 506 -22.56 -7.12 -0.81
C GLU A 506 -21.96 -6.44 0.43
N GLU A 507 -21.42 -5.24 0.26
CA GLU A 507 -20.74 -4.51 1.31
C GLU A 507 -21.08 -3.03 1.30
N PHE A 508 -21.43 -2.53 2.47
CA PHE A 508 -21.68 -1.12 2.70
C PHE A 508 -20.88 -0.65 3.91
N HIS A 509 -20.02 0.36 3.69
CA HIS A 509 -19.17 0.92 4.72
C HIS A 509 -19.38 2.43 4.78
N MET A 510 -20.01 2.91 5.82
CA MET A 510 -20.25 4.33 6.06
C MET A 510 -19.73 4.69 7.44
N ASP A 511 -18.53 5.28 7.50
CA ASP A 511 -17.94 5.80 8.73
C ASP A 511 -18.22 7.30 8.83
N SER A 512 -19.50 7.65 8.93
CA SER A 512 -19.90 9.04 9.13
C SER A 512 -20.49 9.17 10.53
N ARG A 513 -19.76 9.84 11.41
CA ARG A 513 -20.13 10.05 12.82
C ARG A 513 -21.29 11.02 13.01
N VAL A 514 -21.71 11.70 11.96
CA VAL A 514 -22.68 12.79 12.02
C VAL A 514 -23.58 12.77 10.78
N THR A 515 -24.12 11.63 10.42
CA THR A 515 -25.18 11.59 9.41
C THR A 515 -26.51 11.79 10.12
N PRO A 516 -27.38 12.68 9.68
CA PRO A 516 -28.78 12.61 10.09
C PRO A 516 -29.35 11.33 9.48
N TRP A 517 -29.24 10.22 10.23
CA TRP A 517 -29.86 8.97 9.85
C TRP A 517 -31.38 9.19 9.90
N GLU A 518 -32.01 9.00 8.78
CA GLU A 518 -33.45 8.89 8.76
C GLU A 518 -33.84 7.41 8.84
N SER A 519 -34.95 7.09 9.48
CA SER A 519 -35.35 5.69 9.70
C SER A 519 -35.44 4.87 8.44
N TYR A 520 -35.81 5.49 7.31
CA TYR A 520 -35.89 4.81 6.00
C TYR A 520 -34.56 4.28 5.50
N ILE A 521 -33.43 4.93 5.80
CA ILE A 521 -32.11 4.47 5.33
C ILE A 521 -31.78 3.10 5.94
N LEU A 522 -32.03 2.96 7.25
CA LEU A 522 -31.80 1.70 7.93
C LEU A 522 -32.77 0.62 7.45
N GLU A 523 -34.01 1.00 7.17
CA GLU A 523 -35.03 0.11 6.58
C GLU A 523 -34.62 -0.42 5.22
N GLU A 524 -34.09 0.46 4.35
CA GLU A 524 -33.57 0.09 3.03
C GLU A 524 -32.37 -0.84 3.14
N ILE A 525 -31.42 -0.57 4.03
CA ILE A 525 -30.25 -1.42 4.27
C ILE A 525 -30.67 -2.81 4.78
N LEU A 526 -31.62 -2.87 5.74
CA LEU A 526 -32.10 -4.14 6.27
C LEU A 526 -32.84 -4.99 5.22
N ALA A 527 -33.36 -4.37 4.17
CA ALA A 527 -34.01 -5.05 3.04
C ALA A 527 -33.06 -5.67 2.03
N LEU A 528 -31.76 -5.34 2.05
CA LEU A 528 -30.77 -5.85 1.09
C LEU A 528 -30.44 -7.33 1.34
N THR A 529 -30.74 -8.18 0.36
CA THR A 529 -30.64 -9.64 0.50
C THR A 529 -29.22 -10.18 0.30
N LYS A 530 -28.37 -9.46 -0.44
CA LYS A 530 -26.98 -9.86 -0.72
C LYS A 530 -25.95 -9.25 0.23
N LEU A 531 -26.38 -8.37 1.14
CA LEU A 531 -25.47 -7.69 2.06
C LEU A 531 -24.86 -8.68 3.04
N VAL A 532 -23.52 -8.78 3.01
CA VAL A 532 -22.71 -9.66 3.86
C VAL A 532 -21.76 -8.89 4.78
N ALA A 533 -21.48 -7.62 4.46
CA ALA A 533 -20.66 -6.77 5.32
C ALA A 533 -21.30 -5.38 5.49
N LEU A 534 -21.34 -4.91 6.74
CA LEU A 534 -21.94 -3.64 7.11
C LEU A 534 -21.07 -2.91 8.14
N THR A 535 -20.65 -1.69 7.81
CA THR A 535 -20.05 -0.76 8.77
C THR A 535 -20.87 0.50 8.79
N ILE A 536 -21.48 0.82 9.93
CA ILE A 536 -22.29 2.03 10.11
C ILE A 536 -22.11 2.62 11.50
N HIS A 537 -22.26 3.92 11.60
CA HIS A 537 -22.31 4.65 12.85
C HIS A 537 -23.64 5.38 12.96
N LEU A 538 -24.43 5.01 13.95
CA LEU A 538 -25.75 5.60 14.24
C LEU A 538 -25.60 6.57 15.42
N GLY A 539 -25.92 7.84 15.22
CA GLY A 539 -25.80 8.89 16.24
C GLY A 539 -26.77 8.72 17.42
N ASP A 540 -27.85 8.00 17.24
CA ASP A 540 -28.86 7.79 18.28
C ASP A 540 -29.49 6.38 18.20
N ILE A 541 -29.79 5.81 19.38
CA ILE A 541 -30.50 4.54 19.55
C ILE A 541 -31.96 4.60 19.02
N GLU A 542 -32.56 5.77 18.94
CA GLU A 542 -33.92 5.94 18.46
C GLU A 542 -34.10 5.47 17.01
N TYR A 543 -33.07 5.63 16.16
CA TYR A 543 -33.09 5.08 14.79
C TYR A 543 -33.18 3.55 14.79
N VAL A 544 -32.50 2.91 15.73
CA VAL A 544 -32.54 1.45 15.90
C VAL A 544 -33.90 1.02 16.42
N LYS A 545 -34.48 1.77 17.39
CA LYS A 545 -35.82 1.48 17.95
C LYS A 545 -36.95 1.63 16.92
N ALA A 546 -36.79 2.57 15.97
CA ALA A 546 -37.77 2.76 14.90
C ALA A 546 -37.90 1.50 14.02
N THR A 547 -36.81 0.74 13.84
CA THR A 547 -36.81 -0.50 13.05
C THR A 547 -37.04 -1.79 13.85
N ARG A 548 -37.61 -1.68 15.08
CA ARG A 548 -37.81 -2.83 16.00
C ARG A 548 -38.65 -3.98 15.44
N HIS A 549 -39.51 -3.70 14.48
CA HIS A 549 -40.39 -4.66 13.82
C HIS A 549 -39.82 -5.28 12.55
N MET A 550 -38.63 -4.84 12.13
CA MET A 550 -38.00 -5.31 10.91
C MET A 550 -37.10 -6.52 11.17
N GLU A 551 -36.94 -7.34 10.15
CA GLU A 551 -35.98 -8.43 10.10
C GLU A 551 -34.93 -8.12 9.04
N PHE A 552 -33.66 -8.47 9.32
CA PHE A 552 -32.61 -8.37 8.35
C PHE A 552 -32.75 -9.47 7.29
N LYS A 553 -32.87 -9.09 6.01
CA LYS A 553 -33.11 -10.03 4.92
C LYS A 553 -31.80 -10.63 4.37
N GLY A 554 -30.66 -9.99 4.59
CA GLY A 554 -29.34 -10.46 4.18
C GLY A 554 -28.74 -11.46 5.17
N ASN A 555 -27.48 -11.85 4.91
CA ASN A 555 -26.71 -12.71 5.80
C ASN A 555 -25.40 -12.01 6.18
N LEU A 556 -25.44 -11.11 7.18
CA LEU A 556 -24.25 -10.43 7.67
C LEU A 556 -23.27 -11.44 8.29
N GLU A 557 -22.08 -11.48 7.69
CA GLU A 557 -20.93 -12.24 8.17
C GLU A 557 -19.92 -11.34 8.87
N ARG A 558 -19.84 -10.07 8.45
CA ARG A 558 -18.94 -9.05 8.99
C ARG A 558 -19.74 -7.78 9.26
N PHE A 559 -19.67 -7.25 10.46
CA PHE A 559 -20.33 -6.00 10.76
C PHE A 559 -19.61 -5.22 11.85
N SER A 560 -19.70 -3.90 11.76
CA SER A 560 -19.29 -2.95 12.78
C SER A 560 -20.39 -1.89 12.88
N ILE A 561 -21.19 -1.98 13.93
CA ILE A 561 -22.32 -1.08 14.14
C ILE A 561 -22.05 -0.29 15.43
N HIS A 562 -21.87 1.00 15.29
CA HIS A 562 -21.64 1.90 16.41
C HIS A 562 -22.89 2.74 16.66
N ILE A 563 -23.34 2.79 17.91
CA ILE A 563 -24.52 3.58 18.31
C ILE A 563 -24.08 4.49 19.46
N SER A 564 -23.74 5.75 19.17
CA SER A 564 -23.34 6.70 20.20
C SER A 564 -23.45 8.14 19.76
N GLN A 565 -23.84 9.04 20.68
CA GLN A 565 -23.84 10.48 20.44
C GLN A 565 -22.43 11.10 20.51
N ASN A 566 -21.44 10.38 21.04
CA ASN A 566 -20.10 10.92 21.25
C ASN A 566 -19.06 10.18 20.39
N PRO A 567 -18.37 10.88 19.48
CA PRO A 567 -17.56 10.25 18.43
C PRO A 567 -16.14 9.82 18.83
N SER A 568 -15.80 9.76 20.12
CA SER A 568 -14.45 9.38 20.52
C SER A 568 -14.24 7.87 20.46
N TRP A 569 -13.28 7.43 19.62
CA TRP A 569 -12.52 6.18 19.62
C TRP A 569 -12.54 5.37 18.32
N TYR A 570 -11.38 5.33 17.70
CA TYR A 570 -11.03 4.38 16.65
C TYR A 570 -10.74 3.01 17.24
N LEU A 571 -11.45 1.97 16.76
CA LEU A 571 -10.93 0.62 16.78
C LEU A 571 -10.71 0.18 15.32
N LYS A 572 -9.48 0.27 14.86
CA LYS A 572 -9.05 -0.40 13.63
C LYS A 572 -8.96 -1.90 13.90
N SER A 573 -9.97 -2.64 13.48
CA SER A 573 -9.88 -4.09 13.43
C SER A 573 -10.64 -4.64 12.24
N SER A 574 -9.92 -5.24 11.32
CA SER A 574 -10.40 -5.79 10.05
C SER A 574 -11.21 -7.10 10.19
N ARG A 575 -11.46 -7.60 11.40
CA ARG A 575 -12.13 -8.89 11.65
C ARG A 575 -13.20 -8.86 12.73
N LEU A 576 -13.52 -7.71 13.31
CA LEU A 576 -14.43 -7.68 14.45
C LEU A 576 -15.89 -7.53 14.00
N LYS A 577 -16.70 -8.44 14.45
CA LYS A 577 -18.15 -8.27 14.54
C LYS A 577 -18.40 -7.46 15.80
N ASN A 578 -18.40 -6.15 15.70
CA ASN A 578 -18.54 -5.22 16.83
C ASN A 578 -19.93 -4.64 16.87
N LEU A 579 -20.51 -4.61 18.05
CA LEU A 579 -21.78 -3.94 18.33
C LEU A 579 -21.62 -3.11 19.61
N ASP A 580 -21.72 -1.80 19.50
CA ASP A 580 -21.71 -0.87 20.63
C ASP A 580 -23.16 -0.43 20.91
N LEU A 581 -23.67 -0.81 22.08
CA LEU A 581 -25.06 -0.62 22.45
C LEU A 581 -25.18 0.20 23.74
N ARG A 582 -25.95 1.28 23.68
CA ARG A 582 -26.30 2.07 24.84
C ARG A 582 -27.84 2.15 24.98
N GLY A 583 -28.39 1.51 26.00
CA GLY A 583 -29.81 1.62 26.38
C GLY A 583 -30.66 0.36 26.20
N SER A 584 -31.79 0.30 26.89
CA SER A 584 -32.71 -0.82 27.01
C SER A 584 -33.63 -0.99 25.79
N HIS A 585 -33.94 -2.23 25.45
CA HIS A 585 -34.84 -2.70 24.38
C HIS A 585 -34.29 -2.65 22.94
N LEU A 586 -33.51 -3.68 22.61
CA LEU A 586 -32.94 -3.87 21.30
C LEU A 586 -33.93 -4.48 20.30
N PRO A 587 -33.89 -4.05 19.01
CA PRO A 587 -34.64 -4.68 17.95
C PRO A 587 -34.27 -6.15 17.75
N ARG A 588 -35.22 -6.94 17.22
CA ARG A 588 -34.99 -8.38 16.98
C ARG A 588 -33.81 -8.67 16.07
N TRP A 589 -33.60 -7.86 15.03
CA TRP A 589 -32.47 -8.00 14.11
C TRP A 589 -31.12 -7.75 14.81
N VAL A 590 -31.06 -6.84 15.77
CA VAL A 590 -29.87 -6.60 16.60
C VAL A 590 -29.57 -7.81 17.47
N ILE A 591 -30.60 -8.36 18.13
CA ILE A 591 -30.45 -9.57 18.96
C ILE A 591 -29.92 -10.75 18.12
N MET A 592 -30.42 -10.91 16.89
CA MET A 592 -29.91 -11.94 15.98
C MET A 592 -28.41 -11.75 15.64
N LEU A 593 -27.94 -10.50 15.50
CA LEU A 593 -26.53 -10.20 15.26
C LEU A 593 -25.67 -10.45 16.49
N LEU A 594 -26.22 -10.24 17.71
CA LEU A 594 -25.51 -10.56 18.96
C LEU A 594 -25.07 -12.03 19.02
N GLY A 595 -25.90 -12.95 18.55
CA GLY A 595 -25.56 -14.37 18.44
C GLY A 595 -24.40 -14.68 17.47
N LYS A 596 -24.04 -13.73 16.60
CA LYS A 596 -22.93 -13.85 15.63
C LYS A 596 -21.74 -12.98 15.99
N THR A 597 -21.74 -12.32 17.14
CA THR A 597 -20.76 -11.31 17.54
C THR A 597 -19.55 -11.97 18.21
N ASP A 598 -18.35 -11.68 17.73
CA ASP A 598 -17.09 -12.16 18.32
C ASP A 598 -16.67 -11.30 19.52
N ALA A 599 -17.02 -10.01 19.50
CA ALA A 599 -16.79 -9.07 20.59
C ALA A 599 -17.97 -8.10 20.71
N LEU A 600 -18.48 -7.94 21.91
CA LEU A 600 -19.48 -6.94 22.28
C LEU A 600 -18.81 -5.92 23.19
N ILE A 601 -18.85 -4.64 22.78
CA ILE A 601 -18.34 -3.55 23.57
C ILE A 601 -19.54 -2.78 24.13
N LEU A 602 -19.73 -2.87 25.45
CA LEU A 602 -20.73 -2.10 26.17
C LEU A 602 -20.02 -0.96 26.91
N LYS A 603 -20.40 0.29 26.59
CA LYS A 603 -19.91 1.46 27.32
C LYS A 603 -21.03 1.97 28.24
N ASP A 604 -20.76 2.00 29.54
CA ASP A 604 -21.71 2.50 30.51
C ASP A 604 -21.70 4.03 30.55
N SER A 605 -22.88 4.63 30.52
CA SER A 605 -23.06 6.09 30.50
C SER A 605 -23.20 6.71 31.89
N ILE A 606 -22.89 5.97 32.96
CA ILE A 606 -23.14 6.42 34.35
C ILE A 606 -22.01 7.32 34.91
N SER A 607 -20.85 7.39 34.31
CA SER A 607 -19.78 8.27 34.77
C SER A 607 -19.03 8.93 33.62
N PRO A 608 -18.93 10.27 33.58
CA PRO A 608 -18.19 10.96 32.51
C PRO A 608 -16.66 10.84 32.63
N HIS A 609 -16.13 10.16 33.62
CA HIS A 609 -14.69 10.12 33.93
C HIS A 609 -14.05 8.73 33.97
N LEU A 610 -14.79 7.65 33.71
CA LEU A 610 -14.24 6.28 33.66
C LEU A 610 -14.69 5.56 32.38
N ASP A 611 -13.76 5.40 31.45
CA ASP A 611 -13.94 4.55 30.29
C ASP A 611 -13.73 3.08 30.70
N VAL A 612 -14.79 2.41 31.13
CA VAL A 612 -14.75 0.97 31.41
C VAL A 612 -15.19 0.23 30.14
N TRP A 613 -14.24 -0.44 29.51
CA TRP A 613 -14.48 -1.32 28.37
C TRP A 613 -14.71 -2.75 28.88
N VAL A 614 -15.88 -3.30 28.65
CA VAL A 614 -16.13 -4.71 28.86
C VAL A 614 -16.11 -5.43 27.52
N VAL A 615 -15.03 -6.12 27.21
CA VAL A 615 -14.94 -7.03 26.07
C VAL A 615 -15.46 -8.39 26.52
N ILE A 616 -16.63 -8.79 26.03
CA ILE A 616 -17.22 -10.08 26.35
C ILE A 616 -16.91 -11.04 25.20
N SER A 617 -15.94 -11.93 25.38
CA SER A 617 -15.75 -13.09 24.53
C SER A 617 -16.72 -14.19 24.96
N ASN A 618 -17.60 -14.65 24.06
CA ASN A 618 -18.71 -15.61 24.29
C ASN A 618 -19.97 -14.99 24.91
N VAL A 619 -20.66 -14.20 24.11
CA VAL A 619 -21.94 -13.54 24.50
C VAL A 619 -23.06 -14.55 24.84
N TRP A 620 -22.98 -15.79 24.36
CA TRP A 620 -24.00 -16.84 24.61
C TRP A 620 -24.17 -17.24 26.08
N SER A 621 -23.14 -17.07 26.91
CA SER A 621 -23.22 -17.45 28.33
C SER A 621 -23.86 -16.39 29.23
N ILE A 622 -24.22 -15.22 28.72
CA ILE A 622 -24.75 -14.09 29.50
C ILE A 622 -26.22 -13.82 29.17
N LEU A 623 -26.72 -14.27 28.03
CA LEU A 623 -28.10 -14.05 27.58
C LEU A 623 -29.03 -15.24 27.94
N ASN A 624 -28.55 -16.31 28.54
CA ASN A 624 -29.27 -17.39 29.19
C ASN A 624 -29.11 -17.32 30.73
#